data_5c5edb012c59a0b26ba486225e6287dc
#
_entry.id   5c5edb012c59a0b26ba486225e6287dc
#
_cell.length_a   1.000
_cell.length_b   1.000
_cell.length_c   1.000
_cell.angle_alpha   90.00
_cell.angle_beta   90.00
_cell.angle_gamma   90.00
#
_symmetry.space_group_name_H-M   'P 1'
#
loop_
_entity.id
_entity.type
_entity.pdbx_description
1 polymer ?
#
loop_
_entity_poly.entity_id
_entity_poly.type
_entity_poly.pdbx_seq_one_letter_code
_entity_poly.pdbx_strand_id
1 'polypeptide(L)'
;TTKGYILYYQEKQKVNRCFLVKHTTEQIEDELLTIVDNGGKVLDVIVSHEIYGEISTNLIISNRQDVYDFITKIKTKKTVPLKELTDGIHLHTVEADTEAILDNIEAALRRKNYLLN
;
A
#
# COMPACT_ATOMS: atom_id res chain seq x y z
N THR A 1 1.66 38.03 -5.04
CA THR A 1 2.64 37.73 -6.07
C THR A 1 2.83 36.24 -6.24
N THR A 2 3.42 35.89 -7.36
CA THR A 2 3.68 34.50 -7.67
C THR A 2 4.55 33.82 -6.62
N LYS A 3 5.54 34.53 -6.08
CA LYS A 3 6.43 33.96 -5.08
C LYS A 3 5.73 33.60 -3.80
N GLY A 4 4.91 34.52 -3.29
CA GLY A 4 4.14 34.26 -2.09
C GLY A 4 3.18 33.12 -2.29
N TYR A 5 2.60 33.07 -3.46
CA TYR A 5 1.68 32.03 -3.84
C TYR A 5 2.34 30.67 -3.85
N ILE A 6 3.53 30.57 -4.43
CA ILE A 6 4.28 29.34 -4.47
C ILE A 6 4.61 28.85 -3.08
N LEU A 7 4.95 29.73 -2.16
CA LEU A 7 5.23 29.33 -0.79
C LEU A 7 4.03 28.74 -0.09
N TYR A 8 2.84 29.25 -0.40
CA TYR A 8 1.61 28.66 0.15
C TYR A 8 1.33 27.29 -0.41
N TYR A 9 1.77 27.05 -1.61
CA TYR A 9 1.56 25.76 -2.25
C TYR A 9 2.69 24.78 -2.04
N GLN A 10 3.68 25.16 -1.27
CA GLN A 10 4.60 24.16 -0.81
C GLN A 10 3.83 23.23 0.10
N GLU A 11 3.44 22.13 -0.47
CA GLU A 11 2.73 21.12 0.27
C GLU A 11 3.60 20.61 1.40
N LYS A 12 2.95 20.28 2.51
CA LYS A 12 3.63 19.53 3.55
C LYS A 12 4.21 18.30 2.90
N GLN A 13 5.47 18.05 3.16
CA GLN A 13 6.09 16.83 2.68
C GLN A 13 5.35 15.65 3.28
N LYS A 14 4.94 14.75 2.42
CA LYS A 14 4.32 13.51 2.86
C LYS A 14 5.39 12.58 3.42
N VAL A 15 4.95 11.68 4.27
CA VAL A 15 5.85 10.69 4.88
C VAL A 15 5.51 9.31 4.35
N ASN A 16 6.51 8.45 4.32
CA ASN A 16 6.37 7.09 3.82
C ASN A 16 6.79 6.08 4.87
N ARG A 17 6.22 4.90 4.81
CA ARG A 17 6.65 3.77 5.64
C ARG A 17 6.42 2.49 4.86
N CYS A 18 7.35 1.55 4.96
CA CYS A 18 7.20 0.22 4.37
C CYS A 18 6.63 -0.73 5.41
N PHE A 19 5.61 -1.48 5.01
CA PHE A 19 5.02 -2.51 5.87
C PHE A 19 5.29 -3.88 5.26
N LEU A 20 5.85 -4.77 6.06
CA LEU A 20 6.02 -6.16 5.67
C LEU A 20 4.78 -6.93 6.11
N VAL A 21 4.04 -7.45 5.15
CA VAL A 21 2.73 -8.05 5.41
C VAL A 21 2.63 -9.45 4.83
N LYS A 22 1.71 -10.22 5.38
CA LYS A 22 1.37 -11.54 4.86
C LYS A 22 -0.13 -11.75 5.01
N HIS A 23 -0.77 -12.16 3.91
CA HIS A 23 -2.18 -12.49 3.93
C HIS A 23 -2.52 -13.33 2.71
N THR A 24 -3.73 -13.89 2.70
CA THR A 24 -4.22 -14.70 1.57
C THR A 24 -4.71 -13.78 0.45
N THR A 25 -4.96 -14.40 -0.72
CA THR A 25 -5.51 -13.65 -1.86
C THR A 25 -6.87 -13.06 -1.54
N GLU A 26 -7.69 -13.78 -0.78
CA GLU A 26 -9.03 -13.31 -0.38
C GLU A 26 -8.96 -12.09 0.54
N GLN A 27 -7.84 -11.88 1.19
CA GLN A 27 -7.65 -10.77 2.14
C GLN A 27 -7.07 -9.50 1.49
N ILE A 28 -6.77 -9.54 0.19
CA ILE A 28 -6.18 -8.39 -0.50
C ILE A 28 -7.05 -7.14 -0.36
N GLU A 29 -8.34 -7.31 -0.60
CA GLU A 29 -9.27 -6.19 -0.54
C GLU A 29 -9.30 -5.57 0.86
N ASP A 30 -9.40 -6.41 1.90
CA ASP A 30 -9.45 -5.92 3.27
C ASP A 30 -8.17 -5.21 3.68
N GLU A 31 -7.02 -5.73 3.27
CA GLU A 31 -5.74 -5.10 3.56
C GLU A 31 -5.66 -3.70 2.94
N LEU A 32 -5.98 -3.61 1.65
CA LEU A 32 -5.90 -2.34 0.94
C LEU A 32 -6.91 -1.33 1.46
N LEU A 33 -8.14 -1.78 1.76
CA LEU A 33 -9.15 -0.91 2.36
C LEU A 33 -8.71 -0.40 3.74
N THR A 34 -8.07 -1.27 4.53
CA THR A 34 -7.57 -0.87 5.84
C THR A 34 -6.57 0.29 5.70
N ILE A 35 -5.70 0.23 4.72
CA ILE A 35 -4.71 1.28 4.50
C ILE A 35 -5.38 2.58 4.03
N VAL A 36 -6.22 2.52 3.01
CA VAL A 36 -6.80 3.75 2.44
C VAL A 36 -7.84 4.37 3.36
N ASP A 37 -8.60 3.56 4.09
CA ASP A 37 -9.61 4.09 5.02
C ASP A 37 -8.97 4.82 6.20
N ASN A 38 -7.72 4.51 6.52
CA ASN A 38 -6.99 5.20 7.58
C ASN A 38 -6.13 6.35 7.07
N GLY A 39 -6.24 6.69 5.80
CA GLY A 39 -5.57 7.86 5.24
C GLY A 39 -4.28 7.59 4.49
N GLY A 40 -3.98 6.33 4.21
CA GLY A 40 -2.78 5.97 3.47
C GLY A 40 -3.00 5.87 1.98
N LYS A 41 -1.89 6.00 1.25
CA LYS A 41 -1.84 5.76 -0.18
C LYS A 41 -0.84 4.66 -0.42
N VAL A 42 -1.26 3.57 -1.06
CA VAL A 42 -0.37 2.45 -1.36
C VAL A 42 0.36 2.77 -2.66
N LEU A 43 1.67 2.92 -2.58
CA LEU A 43 2.47 3.29 -3.74
C LEU A 43 2.88 2.09 -4.58
N ASP A 44 3.14 0.95 -3.95
CA ASP A 44 3.71 -0.20 -4.64
C ASP A 44 3.44 -1.50 -3.90
N VAL A 45 3.84 -2.58 -4.56
CA VAL A 45 4.02 -3.89 -3.92
C VAL A 45 5.42 -4.38 -4.28
N ILE A 46 6.12 -4.91 -3.29
CA ILE A 46 7.50 -5.38 -3.44
C ILE A 46 7.59 -6.79 -2.88
N VAL A 47 8.15 -7.71 -3.67
CA VAL A 47 8.43 -9.07 -3.21
C VAL A 47 9.90 -9.36 -3.43
N SER A 48 10.49 -10.21 -2.57
CA SER A 48 11.87 -10.64 -2.70
C SER A 48 11.87 -12.09 -3.19
N HIS A 49 12.31 -12.30 -4.41
CA HIS A 49 12.33 -13.62 -5.04
C HIS A 49 13.75 -14.18 -5.02
N GLU A 50 13.88 -15.46 -4.70
CA GLU A 50 15.19 -16.10 -4.58
C GLU A 50 16.05 -15.99 -5.84
N ILE A 51 15.40 -16.12 -7.00
CA ILE A 51 16.11 -16.14 -8.28
C ILE A 51 16.19 -14.76 -8.90
N TYR A 52 15.06 -14.06 -8.94
CA TYR A 52 14.97 -12.77 -9.65
C TYR A 52 15.30 -11.57 -8.77
N GLY A 53 15.50 -11.79 -7.47
CA GLY A 53 15.75 -10.70 -6.55
C GLY A 53 14.49 -9.92 -6.23
N GLU A 54 14.64 -8.63 -5.99
CA GLU A 54 13.51 -7.79 -5.63
C GLU A 54 12.66 -7.46 -6.85
N ILE A 55 11.38 -7.76 -6.77
CA ILE A 55 10.42 -7.45 -7.84
C ILE A 55 9.43 -6.46 -7.27
N SER A 56 9.28 -5.30 -7.92
CA SER A 56 8.36 -4.28 -7.47
C SER A 56 7.50 -3.80 -8.62
N THR A 57 6.29 -3.36 -8.27
CA THR A 57 5.40 -2.74 -9.24
C THR A 57 4.60 -1.63 -8.57
N ASN A 58 4.36 -0.56 -9.31
CA ASN A 58 3.60 0.56 -8.80
C ASN A 58 2.12 0.23 -8.78
N LEU A 59 1.45 0.60 -7.71
CA LEU A 59 0.00 0.39 -7.58
C LEU A 59 -0.77 1.71 -7.61
N ILE A 60 -0.32 2.67 -6.83
CA ILE A 60 -0.93 4.01 -6.71
C ILE A 60 -2.42 3.90 -6.36
N ILE A 61 -2.68 3.37 -5.17
CA ILE A 61 -4.04 3.17 -4.67
C ILE A 61 -4.28 4.18 -3.55
N SER A 62 -5.20 5.12 -3.78
CA SER A 62 -5.42 6.25 -2.87
C SER A 62 -6.79 6.22 -2.20
N ASN A 63 -7.75 5.47 -2.71
CA ASN A 63 -9.12 5.50 -2.21
C ASN A 63 -9.80 4.16 -2.47
N ARG A 64 -11.03 4.04 -1.98
CA ARG A 64 -11.78 2.78 -2.12
C ARG A 64 -12.04 2.40 -3.58
N GLN A 65 -12.31 3.38 -4.42
CA GLN A 65 -12.56 3.08 -5.84
C GLN A 65 -11.32 2.45 -6.48
N ASP A 66 -10.13 2.97 -6.14
CA ASP A 66 -8.89 2.40 -6.65
C ASP A 66 -8.73 0.95 -6.20
N VAL A 67 -9.10 0.65 -4.94
CA VAL A 67 -9.05 -0.72 -4.43
C VAL A 67 -9.97 -1.63 -5.24
N TYR A 68 -11.21 -1.21 -5.44
CA TYR A 68 -12.19 -2.02 -6.18
C TYR A 68 -11.76 -2.24 -7.62
N ASP A 69 -11.19 -1.21 -8.26
CA ASP A 69 -10.67 -1.34 -9.62
C ASP A 69 -9.54 -2.34 -9.70
N PHE A 70 -8.64 -2.32 -8.70
CA PHE A 70 -7.53 -3.26 -8.63
C PHE A 70 -8.03 -4.69 -8.44
N ILE A 71 -8.97 -4.89 -7.52
CA ILE A 71 -9.55 -6.21 -7.27
C ILE A 71 -10.26 -6.74 -8.52
N THR A 72 -10.97 -5.87 -9.23
CA THR A 72 -11.63 -6.24 -10.48
C THR A 72 -10.62 -6.70 -11.52
N LYS A 73 -9.49 -6.02 -11.62
CA LYS A 73 -8.44 -6.42 -12.56
C LYS A 73 -7.90 -7.81 -12.24
N ILE A 74 -7.68 -8.10 -10.96
CA ILE A 74 -7.21 -9.42 -10.55
C ILE A 74 -8.21 -10.49 -10.95
N LYS A 75 -9.49 -10.26 -10.67
CA LYS A 75 -10.55 -11.24 -10.94
C LYS A 75 -10.81 -11.46 -12.43
N THR A 76 -10.90 -10.37 -13.19
CA THR A 76 -11.22 -10.46 -14.62
C THR A 76 -10.09 -10.98 -15.47
N LYS A 77 -8.85 -10.63 -15.11
CA LYS A 77 -7.69 -11.05 -15.90
C LYS A 77 -7.18 -12.42 -15.50
N LYS A 78 -7.73 -12.99 -14.43
CA LYS A 78 -7.32 -14.31 -13.91
C LYS A 78 -5.82 -14.41 -13.71
N THR A 79 -5.20 -13.29 -13.33
CA THR A 79 -3.76 -13.26 -13.08
C THR A 79 -3.47 -13.59 -11.64
N VAL A 80 -2.30 -14.19 -11.41
CA VAL A 80 -1.85 -14.48 -10.06
C VAL A 80 -1.22 -13.20 -9.49
N PRO A 81 -1.66 -12.72 -8.32
CA PRO A 81 -1.04 -11.55 -7.70
C PRO A 81 0.45 -11.76 -7.45
N LEU A 82 1.22 -10.67 -7.52
CA LEU A 82 2.67 -10.73 -7.34
C LEU A 82 3.07 -11.39 -6.03
N LYS A 83 2.31 -11.15 -4.96
CA LYS A 83 2.61 -11.72 -3.64
C LYS A 83 2.60 -13.24 -3.58
N GLU A 84 1.94 -13.90 -4.53
CA GLU A 84 1.89 -15.36 -4.56
C GLU A 84 3.27 -15.98 -4.85
N LEU A 85 4.19 -15.18 -5.37
CA LEU A 85 5.56 -15.66 -5.60
C LEU A 85 6.32 -15.91 -4.29
N THR A 86 5.82 -15.40 -3.16
CA THR A 86 6.49 -15.51 -1.86
C THR A 86 5.52 -15.95 -0.77
N ASP A 87 4.56 -16.81 -1.09
CA ASP A 87 3.59 -17.34 -0.12
C ASP A 87 2.79 -16.25 0.58
N GLY A 88 2.46 -15.18 -0.14
CA GLY A 88 1.68 -14.08 0.41
C GLY A 88 2.48 -13.02 1.15
N ILE A 89 3.80 -13.21 1.30
CA ILE A 89 4.67 -12.23 1.97
C ILE A 89 5.08 -11.15 0.99
N HIS A 90 4.84 -9.90 1.36
CA HIS A 90 5.20 -8.77 0.49
C HIS A 90 5.36 -7.49 1.31
N LEU A 91 5.95 -6.48 0.67
CA LEU A 91 6.09 -5.15 1.24
C LEU A 91 5.20 -4.18 0.47
N HIS A 92 4.62 -3.24 1.20
CA HIS A 92 3.97 -2.08 0.60
C HIS A 92 4.64 -0.83 1.11
N THR A 93 4.95 0.11 0.22
CA THR A 93 5.31 1.46 0.61
C THR A 93 4.01 2.25 0.71
N VAL A 94 3.76 2.82 1.86
CA VAL A 94 2.54 3.59 2.13
C VAL A 94 2.92 5.03 2.41
N GLU A 95 2.27 5.95 1.72
CA GLU A 95 2.46 7.38 1.89
C GLU A 95 1.29 7.96 2.66
N ALA A 96 1.56 8.90 3.54
CA ALA A 96 0.51 9.58 4.30
C ALA A 96 0.94 11.01 4.60
N ASP A 97 -0.01 11.82 5.05
CA ASP A 97 0.28 13.22 5.38
C ASP A 97 1.08 13.36 6.65
N THR A 98 0.95 12.45 7.60
CA THR A 98 1.63 12.54 8.90
C THR A 98 2.06 11.18 9.38
N GLU A 99 3.04 11.16 10.29
CA GLU A 99 3.47 9.93 10.95
C GLU A 99 2.36 9.32 11.79
N ALA A 100 1.51 10.15 12.38
CA ALA A 100 0.38 9.66 13.17
C ALA A 100 -0.55 8.80 12.35
N ILE A 101 -0.78 9.18 11.09
CA ILE A 101 -1.59 8.39 10.17
C ILE A 101 -0.93 7.03 9.91
N LEU A 102 0.38 7.02 9.69
CA LEU A 102 1.11 5.76 9.49
C LEU A 102 1.06 4.88 10.74
N ASP A 103 1.14 5.49 11.92
CA ASP A 103 0.99 4.74 13.17
C ASP A 103 -0.38 4.08 13.27
N ASN A 104 -1.43 4.79 12.87
CA ASN A 104 -2.79 4.25 12.89
C ASN A 104 -2.95 3.10 11.91
N ILE A 105 -2.35 3.22 10.73
CA ILE A 105 -2.36 2.16 9.72
C ILE A 105 -1.64 0.93 10.25
N GLU A 106 -0.47 1.14 10.84
CA GLU A 106 0.31 0.04 11.41
C GLU A 106 -0.48 -0.69 12.48
N ALA A 107 -1.12 0.05 13.39
CA ALA A 107 -1.93 -0.54 14.45
C ALA A 107 -3.11 -1.35 13.88
N ALA A 108 -3.76 -0.82 12.84
CA ALA A 108 -4.89 -1.51 12.21
C ALA A 108 -4.45 -2.80 11.53
N LEU A 109 -3.32 -2.76 10.81
CA LEU A 109 -2.78 -3.95 10.16
C LEU A 109 -2.34 -4.99 11.18
N ARG A 110 -1.77 -4.54 12.29
CA ARG A 110 -1.34 -5.44 13.36
C ARG A 110 -2.53 -6.12 14.02
N ARG A 111 -3.61 -5.39 14.28
CA ARG A 111 -4.83 -5.97 14.86
C ARG A 111 -5.42 -7.06 13.98
N LYS A 112 -5.27 -6.95 12.69
CA LYS A 112 -5.78 -7.93 11.72
C LYS A 112 -4.79 -9.05 11.43
N ASN A 113 -3.62 -9.02 12.09
CA ASN A 113 -2.56 -10.00 11.94
C ASN A 113 -1.96 -10.04 10.54
N TYR A 114 -1.94 -8.90 9.86
CA TYR A 114 -1.31 -8.79 8.54
C TYR A 114 0.18 -8.45 8.62
N LEU A 115 0.62 -7.81 9.70
CA LEU A 115 2.02 -7.42 9.85
C LEU A 115 2.88 -8.60 10.33
N LEU A 116 4.07 -8.72 9.75
CA LEU A 116 5.04 -9.74 10.14
C LEU A 116 6.07 -9.27 11.15
N ASN A 117 6.17 -7.96 11.36
CA ASN A 117 7.16 -7.42 12.29
C ASN A 117 6.56 -6.60 13.43
#